data_f238edd7889be2525f97f2d056c4af1b
#
_entry.id   f238edd7889be2525f97f2d056c4af1b
#
_cell.length_a   1.000
_cell.length_b   1.000
_cell.length_c   1.000
_cell.angle_alpha   90.00
_cell.angle_beta   90.00
_cell.angle_gamma   90.00
#
_symmetry.space_group_name_H-M   'P 1'
#
loop_
_entity.id
_entity.type
_entity.pdbx_description
1 polymer ?
#
loop_
_entity_poly.entity_id
_entity_poly.type
_entity_poly.pdbx_seq_one_letter_code
_entity_poly.pdbx_strand_id
1 'polypeptide(L)' 'MYRLVVIDDEYIVVQGIKALISRLKLDYEVVGAAYDGIQGLEVIRSEKPDVVITDIRIPGLDGLSVIEAAKEECPDLRAV' A
#
# COMPACT_ATOMS: atom_id res chain seq x y z
N MET A 1 -8.88 14.13 -0.55
CA MET A 1 -7.64 13.45 -0.97
C MET A 1 -7.64 12.02 -0.44
N TYR A 2 -7.40 11.06 -1.30
CA TYR A 2 -7.37 9.65 -0.91
C TYR A 2 -6.02 9.30 -0.28
N ARG A 3 -6.05 8.52 0.79
CA ARG A 3 -4.86 8.08 1.50
C ARG A 3 -4.42 6.73 0.93
N LEU A 4 -3.17 6.64 0.53
CA LEU A 4 -2.62 5.51 -0.21
C LEU A 4 -1.43 4.89 0.52
N VAL A 5 -1.40 3.57 0.60
CA VAL A 5 -0.24 2.81 1.05
C VAL A 5 0.31 2.02 -0.13
N VAL A 6 1.63 2.03 -0.27
CA VAL A 6 2.35 1.30 -1.33
C VAL A 6 3.17 0.20 -0.68
N ILE A 7 3.03 -1.03 -1.18
CA ILE A 7 3.77 -2.19 -0.70
C ILE A 7 4.50 -2.84 -1.88
N ASP A 8 5.81 -2.84 -1.84
CA ASP A 8 6.65 -3.46 -2.86
C ASP A 8 8.03 -3.71 -2.25
N ASP A 9 8.64 -4.85 -2.54
CA ASP A 9 9.96 -5.17 -2.00
C ASP A 9 11.10 -4.40 -2.68
N GLU A 10 10.82 -3.72 -3.79
CA GLU A 10 11.78 -2.90 -4.49
C GLU A 10 11.64 -1.43 -4.10
N TYR A 11 12.61 -0.92 -3.35
CA TYR A 11 12.61 0.47 -2.88
C TYR A 11 12.44 1.48 -4.03
N ILE A 12 13.11 1.24 -5.16
CA ILE A 12 13.04 2.13 -6.32
C ILE A 12 11.61 2.24 -6.86
N VAL A 13 10.88 1.13 -6.88
CA VAL A 13 9.48 1.13 -7.34
C VAL A 13 8.62 1.98 -6.43
N VAL A 14 8.77 1.84 -5.12
CA VAL A 14 8.02 2.63 -4.15
C VAL A 14 8.30 4.12 -4.33
N GLN A 15 9.57 4.49 -4.46
CA GLN A 15 9.94 5.89 -4.65
C GLN A 15 9.43 6.44 -5.99
N GLY A 16 9.44 5.60 -7.02
CA GLY A 16 8.90 5.97 -8.33
C GLY A 16 7.41 6.27 -8.28
N ILE A 17 6.64 5.44 -7.58
CA ILE A 17 5.19 5.65 -7.43
C ILE A 17 4.92 6.94 -6.65
N LYS A 18 5.64 7.17 -5.55
CA LYS A 18 5.51 8.41 -4.78
C LYS A 18 5.79 9.64 -5.64
N ALA A 19 6.87 9.60 -6.40
CA ALA A 19 7.27 10.71 -7.26
C ALA A 19 6.23 10.96 -8.35
N LEU A 20 5.70 9.90 -8.94
CA LEU A 20 4.70 10.01 -10.01
C LEU A 20 3.41 10.64 -9.50
N ILE A 21 2.93 10.19 -8.34
CA ILE A 21 1.71 10.75 -7.74
C ILE A 21 1.89 12.23 -7.43
N SER A 22 3.02 12.61 -6.87
CA SER A 22 3.33 14.00 -6.57
C SER A 22 3.44 14.84 -7.84
N ARG A 23 4.14 14.31 -8.85
CA ARG A 23 4.41 15.02 -10.10
C ARG A 23 3.15 15.26 -10.94
N LEU A 24 2.25 14.29 -10.97
CA LEU A 24 1.01 14.39 -11.72
C LEU A 24 -0.09 15.12 -10.96
N LYS A 25 0.18 15.50 -9.72
CA LYS A 25 -0.78 16.20 -8.85
C LYS A 25 -2.11 15.45 -8.74
N LEU A 26 -2.02 14.14 -8.60
CA LEU A 26 -3.19 13.30 -8.41
C LEU A 26 -3.79 13.53 -7.02
N ASP A 27 -5.08 13.25 -6.89
CA ASP A 27 -5.79 13.45 -5.63
C ASP A 27 -5.53 12.29 -4.65
N TYR A 28 -4.27 11.93 -4.49
CA TYR A 28 -3.80 10.88 -3.60
C TYR A 28 -2.64 11.38 -2.76
N GLU A 29 -2.60 10.90 -1.52
CA GLU A 29 -1.47 11.15 -0.64
C GLU A 29 -0.90 9.80 -0.21
N VAL A 30 0.39 9.58 -0.41
CA VAL A 30 1.06 8.37 0.07
C VAL A 30 1.35 8.56 1.56
N VAL A 31 0.57 7.88 2.39
CA VAL A 31 0.67 8.01 3.84
C VAL A 31 1.58 6.95 4.46
N GLY A 32 1.94 5.94 3.71
CA GLY A 32 2.85 4.92 4.20
C GLY A 32 3.37 4.05 3.08
N ALA A 33 4.47 3.38 3.34
CA ALA A 33 5.09 2.45 2.43
C ALA A 33 5.66 1.28 3.21
N ALA A 34 5.69 0.11 2.59
CA ALA A 34 6.24 -1.08 3.19
C ALA A 34 6.96 -1.91 2.13
N TYR A 35 7.86 -2.74 2.56
CA TYR A 35 8.74 -3.50 1.67
C TYR A 35 8.56 -5.01 1.83
N ASP A 36 7.69 -5.44 2.71
CA ASP A 36 7.25 -6.83 2.82
C ASP A 36 5.80 -6.90 3.29
N GLY A 37 5.22 -8.09 3.26
CA GLY A 37 3.81 -8.27 3.56
C GLY A 37 3.45 -8.03 5.01
N ILE A 38 4.33 -8.43 5.93
CA ILE A 38 4.08 -8.24 7.37
C ILE A 38 4.12 -6.75 7.71
N GLN A 39 5.14 -6.06 7.24
CA GLN A 39 5.26 -4.62 7.42
C GLN A 39 4.08 -3.89 6.75
N GLY A 40 3.69 -4.35 5.56
CA GLY A 40 2.55 -3.79 4.84
C GLY A 40 1.26 -3.85 5.65
N LEU A 41 0.99 -4.99 6.25
CA LEU A 41 -0.20 -5.17 7.07
C LEU A 41 -0.18 -4.26 8.31
N GLU A 42 0.99 -4.11 8.94
CA GLU A 42 1.15 -3.20 10.08
C GLU A 42 0.87 -1.75 9.68
N VAL A 43 1.39 -1.32 8.53
CA VAL A 43 1.17 0.04 8.02
C VAL A 43 -0.32 0.26 7.72
N ILE A 44 -0.97 -0.70 7.09
CA ILE A 44 -2.40 -0.61 6.79
C ILE A 44 -3.22 -0.47 8.07
N ARG A 45 -2.91 -1.26 9.08
CA ARG A 45 -3.61 -1.19 10.37
C ARG A 45 -3.41 0.15 11.06
N SER A 46 -2.21 0.69 10.98
CA SER A 46 -1.86 1.96 11.60
C SER A 46 -2.47 3.15 10.86
N GLU A 47 -2.35 3.18 9.54
CA GLU A 47 -2.76 4.33 8.72
C GLU A 47 -4.20 4.28 8.25
N LYS A 48 -4.79 3.10 8.16
CA LYS A 48 -6.17 2.89 7.67
C LYS A 48 -6.40 3.63 6.35
N PRO A 49 -5.64 3.27 5.29
CA PRO A 49 -5.73 3.98 4.02
C PRO A 49 -7.04 3.69 3.28
N ASP A 50 -7.30 4.50 2.26
CA ASP A 50 -8.41 4.27 1.35
C ASP A 50 -8.05 3.28 0.25
N VAL A 51 -6.78 3.28 -0.17
CA VAL A 51 -6.28 2.48 -1.28
C VAL A 51 -4.93 1.87 -0.93
N VAL A 52 -4.71 0.65 -1.37
CA VAL A 52 -3.41 -0.02 -1.28
C VAL A 52 -2.97 -0.45 -2.66
N ILE A 53 -1.74 -0.11 -3.01
CA ILE A 53 -1.07 -0.65 -4.20
C ILE A 53 -0.03 -1.65 -3.69
N THR A 54 -0.15 -2.91 -4.09
CA THR A 54 0.78 -3.95 -3.65
C THR A 54 1.19 -4.86 -4.80
N ASP A 55 2.46 -5.27 -4.79
CA ASP A 55 2.91 -6.36 -5.62
C ASP A 55 2.38 -7.68 -5.00
N ILE A 56 2.05 -8.63 -5.83
CA ILE A 56 1.54 -9.93 -5.39
C ILE A 56 2.66 -10.75 -4.74
N ARG A 57 3.87 -10.64 -5.29
CA ARG A 57 5.03 -11.42 -4.83
C ARG A 57 5.94 -10.58 -3.95
N ILE A 58 5.59 -10.48 -2.69
CA ILE A 58 6.41 -9.77 -1.70
C ILE A 58 6.85 -10.76 -0.62
N PRO A 59 8.02 -10.53 0.02
CA PRO A 59 8.48 -11.37 1.12
C PRO A 59 7.52 -11.31 2.32
N GLY A 60 7.50 -12.36 3.09
CA GLY A 60 6.65 -12.46 4.27
C GLY A 60 5.28 -12.98 3.90
N LEU A 61 4.29 -12.12 3.87
CA LEU A 61 2.95 -12.45 3.39
C LEU A 61 2.83 -12.01 1.93
N ASP A 62 2.22 -12.84 1.08
CA ASP A 62 1.99 -12.40 -0.30
C ASP A 62 0.92 -11.30 -0.35
N GLY A 63 0.88 -10.59 -1.49
CA GLY A 63 -0.01 -9.44 -1.64
C GLY A 63 -1.48 -9.77 -1.47
N LEU A 64 -1.91 -10.94 -1.93
CA LEU A 64 -3.32 -11.35 -1.80
C LEU A 64 -3.69 -11.61 -0.35
N SER A 65 -2.80 -12.26 0.41
CA SER A 65 -3.03 -12.50 1.84
C SER A 65 -3.08 -11.20 2.62
N VAL A 66 -2.23 -10.24 2.29
CA VAL A 66 -2.24 -8.91 2.91
C VAL A 66 -3.57 -8.21 2.66
N ILE A 67 -4.05 -8.24 1.42
CA ILE A 67 -5.32 -7.60 1.06
C ILE A 67 -6.50 -8.25 1.80
N GLU A 68 -6.53 -9.57 1.87
CA GLU A 68 -7.58 -10.29 2.58
C GLU A 68 -7.62 -9.90 4.06
N ALA A 69 -6.46 -9.93 4.71
CA ALA A 69 -6.36 -9.56 6.12
C ALA A 69 -6.74 -8.09 6.34
N ALA A 70 -6.32 -7.21 5.46
CA ALA A 70 -6.60 -5.78 5.56
C ALA A 70 -8.09 -5.49 5.39
N LYS A 71 -8.76 -6.18 4.49
CA LYS A 71 -10.19 -5.98 4.25
C LYS A 71 -11.06 -6.43 5.41
N GLU A 72 -10.60 -7.37 6.22
CA GLU A 72 -11.31 -7.74 7.43
C GLU A 72 -11.39 -6.58 8.42
N GLU A 73 -10.34 -5.77 8.49
CA GLU A 73 -10.28 -4.62 9.39
C GLU A 73 -10.78 -3.33 8.73
N CYS A 74 -10.62 -3.22 7.43
CA CYS A 74 -10.99 -2.04 6.65
C CYS A 74 -11.85 -2.48 5.45
N PRO A 75 -13.15 -2.76 5.65
CA PRO A 75 -14.00 -3.33 4.59
C PRO A 75 -14.11 -2.47 3.33
N ASP A 76 -13.94 -1.16 3.46
CA ASP A 76 -14.04 -0.23 2.32
C ASP A 76 -12.71 -0.03 1.60
N LEU A 77 -11.66 -0.71 2.02
CA LEU A 77 -10.35 -0.62 1.41
C LEU A 77 -10.37 -1.10 -0.03
N ARG A 78 -9.74 -0.34 -0.92
CA ARG A 78 -9.56 -0.72 -2.32
C ARG A 78 -8.12 -1.14 -2.57
N ALA A 79 -7.94 -2.22 -3.32
CA ALA A 79 -6.63 -2.74 -3.69
C ALA A 79 -6.44 -2.66 -5.20
N VAL A 80 -5.23 -2.32 -5.58
CA VAL A 80 -4.82 -2.22 -6.98
C VAL A 80 -3.60 -3.07 -7.23
#